data_f05afd095f94412a7fffbbeb4c483d85
#
_entry.id   f05afd095f94412a7fffbbeb4c483d85
#
_cell.length_a   1.000
_cell.length_b   1.000
_cell.length_c   1.000
_cell.angle_alpha   90.00
_cell.angle_beta   90.00
_cell.angle_gamma   90.00
#
_symmetry.space_group_name_H-M   'P 1'
#
loop_
_entity.id
_entity.type
_entity.pdbx_description
1 polymer ?
#
loop_
_entity_poly.entity_id
_entity_poly.type
_entity_poly.pdbx_seq_one_letter_code
_entity_poly.pdbx_strand_id
1 'polypeptide(L)'
;MKWPSYTQEEIKKVTEVIKSGKVNYWTGNEVKNFEKEFSRFIGNKYSIAVCNATLALEASLLALNIGQGDEVITTPRSYNASASCILRVGAKPVFADIDIETQNISVKDIEKKISNKTKAIICVHLGGTPCEIIEIKKVAKKNGIKLIEDCSQAHGAKYKNKYVGTFSDIAVWSFCN
;
A
#
# COMPACT_ATOMS: atom_id res chain seq x y z
N MET A 1 -2.21 -18.57 -23.36
CA MET A 1 -3.37 -17.71 -22.98
C MET A 1 -3.02 -16.25 -23.29
N LYS A 2 -3.94 -15.51 -23.92
CA LYS A 2 -3.74 -14.06 -24.06
C LYS A 2 -4.02 -13.39 -22.71
N TRP A 3 -3.12 -12.57 -22.21
CA TRP A 3 -3.31 -11.74 -21.02
C TRP A 3 -3.73 -10.32 -21.45
N PRO A 4 -4.70 -9.67 -20.80
CA PRO A 4 -5.61 -10.23 -19.77
C PRO A 4 -6.68 -11.16 -20.41
N SER A 5 -7.18 -12.12 -19.63
CA SER A 5 -8.27 -13.01 -20.00
C SER A 5 -9.35 -12.99 -18.92
N TYR A 6 -10.59 -12.94 -19.33
CA TYR A 6 -11.75 -12.89 -18.44
C TYR A 6 -12.61 -14.13 -18.62
N THR A 7 -13.10 -14.68 -17.52
CA THR A 7 -14.06 -15.80 -17.52
C THR A 7 -15.45 -15.32 -17.95
N GLN A 8 -16.28 -16.26 -18.40
CA GLN A 8 -17.68 -15.95 -18.73
C GLN A 8 -18.46 -15.44 -17.50
N GLU A 9 -18.09 -15.87 -16.30
CA GLU A 9 -18.71 -15.40 -15.07
C GLU A 9 -18.36 -13.94 -14.78
N GLU A 10 -17.10 -13.53 -14.95
CA GLU A 10 -16.68 -12.14 -14.80
C GLU A 10 -17.39 -11.21 -15.82
N ILE A 11 -17.44 -11.65 -17.09
CA ILE A 11 -18.16 -10.91 -18.15
C ILE A 11 -19.63 -10.76 -17.79
N LYS A 12 -20.27 -11.84 -17.31
CA LYS A 12 -21.67 -11.81 -16.89
C LYS A 12 -21.90 -10.83 -15.76
N LYS A 13 -21.04 -10.84 -14.72
CA LYS A 13 -21.14 -9.92 -13.58
C LYS A 13 -21.01 -8.45 -13.99
N VAL A 14 -20.04 -8.12 -14.81
CA VAL A 14 -19.88 -6.75 -15.33
C VAL A 14 -21.12 -6.32 -16.14
N THR A 15 -21.65 -7.22 -16.98
CA THR A 15 -22.85 -6.97 -17.76
C THR A 15 -24.08 -6.72 -16.88
N GLU A 16 -24.25 -7.49 -15.81
CA GLU A 16 -25.34 -7.31 -14.83
C GLU A 16 -25.28 -5.92 -14.18
N VAL A 17 -24.08 -5.48 -13.77
CA VAL A 17 -23.86 -4.15 -13.18
C VAL A 17 -24.26 -3.04 -14.18
N ILE A 18 -23.79 -3.13 -15.42
CA ILE A 18 -24.12 -2.14 -16.46
C ILE A 18 -25.62 -2.09 -16.70
N LYS A 19 -26.27 -3.26 -16.89
CA LYS A 19 -27.73 -3.35 -17.13
C LYS A 19 -28.56 -2.84 -15.96
N SER A 20 -28.06 -2.93 -14.74
CA SER A 20 -28.76 -2.43 -13.56
C SER A 20 -28.85 -0.89 -13.49
N GLY A 21 -28.00 -0.17 -14.24
CA GLY A 21 -27.83 1.27 -14.15
C GLY A 21 -27.20 1.78 -12.83
N LYS A 22 -26.89 0.86 -11.89
CA LYS A 22 -26.32 1.19 -10.57
C LYS A 22 -24.78 1.06 -10.59
N VAL A 23 -24.14 1.87 -11.44
CA VAL A 23 -22.72 1.73 -11.81
C VAL A 23 -21.73 2.53 -10.96
N ASN A 24 -22.21 3.31 -10.00
CA ASN A 24 -21.33 4.13 -9.15
C ASN A 24 -21.49 3.81 -7.66
N TYR A 25 -20.59 4.35 -6.83
CA TYR A 25 -20.53 4.09 -5.39
C TYR A 25 -21.83 4.45 -4.64
N TRP A 26 -22.53 5.49 -5.09
CA TRP A 26 -23.74 6.00 -4.41
C TRP A 26 -24.97 5.16 -4.67
N THR A 27 -25.10 4.64 -5.89
CA THR A 27 -26.28 3.89 -6.33
C THR A 27 -26.08 2.38 -6.34
N GLY A 28 -24.83 1.92 -6.49
CA GLY A 28 -24.44 0.51 -6.49
C GLY A 28 -23.89 0.03 -5.14
N ASN A 29 -23.69 -1.29 -5.04
CA ASN A 29 -23.13 -1.93 -3.86
C ASN A 29 -21.83 -2.67 -4.12
N GLU A 30 -21.39 -2.81 -5.37
CA GLU A 30 -20.24 -3.65 -5.73
C GLU A 30 -18.98 -3.19 -5.02
N VAL A 31 -18.69 -1.88 -5.03
CA VAL A 31 -17.50 -1.32 -4.34
C VAL A 31 -17.60 -1.51 -2.82
N LYS A 32 -18.79 -1.26 -2.23
CA LYS A 32 -19.01 -1.46 -0.78
C LYS A 32 -18.85 -2.92 -0.37
N ASN A 33 -19.32 -3.84 -1.20
CA ASN A 33 -19.13 -5.28 -0.99
C ASN A 33 -17.67 -5.66 -1.08
N PHE A 34 -16.97 -5.18 -2.11
CA PHE A 34 -15.53 -5.38 -2.29
C PHE A 34 -14.74 -4.89 -1.07
N GLU A 35 -14.96 -3.67 -0.60
CA GLU A 35 -14.32 -3.11 0.60
C GLU A 35 -14.52 -4.03 1.81
N LYS A 36 -15.75 -4.50 2.03
CA LYS A 36 -16.09 -5.39 3.13
C LYS A 36 -15.45 -6.77 3.02
N GLU A 37 -15.45 -7.36 1.83
CA GLU A 37 -14.87 -8.67 1.58
C GLU A 37 -13.35 -8.62 1.66
N PHE A 38 -12.72 -7.60 1.07
CA PHE A 38 -11.28 -7.41 1.11
C PHE A 38 -10.77 -7.16 2.52
N SER A 39 -11.47 -6.35 3.33
CA SER A 39 -11.10 -6.14 4.73
C SER A 39 -11.14 -7.45 5.53
N ARG A 40 -12.14 -8.31 5.28
CA ARG A 40 -12.24 -9.64 5.90
C ARG A 40 -11.12 -10.57 5.44
N PHE A 41 -10.83 -10.58 4.14
CA PHE A 41 -9.78 -11.43 3.55
C PHE A 41 -8.41 -11.12 4.12
N ILE A 42 -8.05 -9.84 4.22
CA ILE A 42 -6.76 -9.42 4.79
C ILE A 42 -6.76 -9.53 6.32
N GLY A 43 -7.90 -9.36 6.98
CA GLY A 43 -8.02 -9.33 8.45
C GLY A 43 -7.89 -7.91 9.02
N ASN A 44 -8.16 -6.88 8.22
CA ASN A 44 -8.20 -5.49 8.66
C ASN A 44 -9.63 -5.07 9.03
N LYS A 45 -9.74 -4.00 9.82
CA LYS A 45 -11.04 -3.49 10.26
C LYS A 45 -11.80 -2.78 9.14
N TYR A 46 -11.08 -2.05 8.29
CA TYR A 46 -11.65 -1.26 7.21
C TYR A 46 -10.83 -1.40 5.93
N SER A 47 -11.49 -1.28 4.79
CA SER A 47 -10.89 -1.05 3.49
C SER A 47 -11.63 0.06 2.78
N ILE A 48 -10.94 0.82 1.97
CA ILE A 48 -11.48 1.92 1.16
C ILE A 48 -10.96 1.75 -0.25
N ALA A 49 -11.85 1.64 -1.21
CA ALA A 49 -11.50 1.56 -2.62
C ALA A 49 -11.31 2.97 -3.20
N VAL A 50 -10.20 3.16 -3.90
CA VAL A 50 -9.86 4.40 -4.62
C VAL A 50 -9.47 4.07 -6.06
N CYS A 51 -9.28 5.07 -6.89
CA CYS A 51 -9.04 4.88 -8.32
C CYS A 51 -7.81 4.03 -8.66
N ASN A 52 -6.75 4.13 -7.86
CA ASN A 52 -5.50 3.38 -8.03
C ASN A 52 -4.62 3.49 -6.78
N ALA A 53 -3.58 2.64 -6.69
CA ALA A 53 -2.68 2.60 -5.54
C ALA A 53 -1.83 3.88 -5.38
N THR A 54 -1.51 4.59 -6.46
CA THR A 54 -0.78 5.86 -6.37
C THR A 54 -1.58 6.89 -5.57
N LEU A 55 -2.89 7.00 -5.86
CA LEU A 55 -3.78 7.88 -5.09
C LEU A 55 -4.03 7.34 -3.67
N ALA A 56 -4.03 6.01 -3.49
CA ALA A 56 -4.13 5.41 -2.15
C ALA A 56 -2.92 5.78 -1.27
N LEU A 57 -1.70 5.74 -1.82
CA LEU A 57 -0.49 6.17 -1.11
C LEU A 57 -0.54 7.67 -0.76
N GLU A 58 -0.95 8.52 -1.71
CA GLU A 58 -1.12 9.96 -1.49
C GLU A 58 -2.16 10.22 -0.39
N ALA A 59 -3.34 9.59 -0.49
CA ALA A 59 -4.40 9.71 0.51
C ALA A 59 -3.96 9.21 1.89
N SER A 60 -3.13 8.16 1.95
CA SER A 60 -2.56 7.64 3.19
C SER A 60 -1.67 8.67 3.89
N LEU A 61 -0.81 9.35 3.13
CA LEU A 61 0.05 10.42 3.66
C LEU A 61 -0.78 11.61 4.16
N LEU A 62 -1.78 12.04 3.39
CA LEU A 62 -2.70 13.11 3.79
C LEU A 62 -3.50 12.74 5.06
N ALA A 63 -4.00 11.51 5.15
CA ALA A 63 -4.73 11.03 6.33
C ALA A 63 -3.86 10.98 7.59
N LEU A 64 -2.54 10.86 7.43
CA LEU A 64 -1.58 10.92 8.51
C LEU A 64 -1.06 12.35 8.78
N ASN A 65 -1.63 13.36 8.14
CA ASN A 65 -1.24 14.78 8.20
C ASN A 65 0.24 15.02 7.84
N ILE A 66 0.73 14.30 6.85
CA ILE A 66 2.11 14.43 6.34
C ILE A 66 2.11 15.37 5.14
N GLY A 67 3.02 16.34 5.13
CA GLY A 67 3.08 17.38 4.11
C GLY A 67 4.38 18.16 4.10
N GLN A 68 4.28 19.45 3.77
CA GLN A 68 5.43 20.33 3.60
C GLN A 68 6.31 20.40 4.87
N GLY A 69 7.60 20.18 4.70
CA GLY A 69 8.59 20.19 5.77
C GLY A 69 8.85 18.81 6.39
N ASP A 70 7.98 17.84 6.14
CA ASP A 70 8.13 16.47 6.61
C ASP A 70 9.00 15.63 5.67
N GLU A 71 9.61 14.59 6.22
CA GLU A 71 10.36 13.58 5.47
C GLU A 71 9.66 12.22 5.58
N VAL A 72 9.62 11.51 4.46
CA VAL A 72 9.11 10.13 4.39
C VAL A 72 10.18 9.23 3.82
N ILE A 73 10.55 8.20 4.59
CA ILE A 73 11.53 7.21 4.15
C ILE A 73 10.84 6.19 3.23
N THR A 74 11.46 5.90 2.09
CA THR A 74 11.03 4.85 1.17
C THR A 74 12.24 4.21 0.49
N THR A 75 12.00 3.23 -0.40
CA THR A 75 13.05 2.56 -1.17
C THR A 75 13.18 3.14 -2.57
N PRO A 76 14.40 3.22 -3.15
CA PRO A 76 14.58 3.58 -4.55
C PRO A 76 14.16 2.44 -5.49
N ARG A 77 14.10 1.20 -4.99
CA ARG A 77 13.70 0.04 -5.78
C ARG A 77 12.21 -0.26 -5.62
N SER A 78 11.41 0.43 -6.40
CA SER A 78 9.95 0.30 -6.43
C SER A 78 9.39 0.93 -7.70
N TYR A 79 8.08 0.83 -7.87
CA TYR A 79 7.36 1.67 -8.81
C TYR A 79 7.44 3.14 -8.36
N ASN A 80 7.51 4.05 -9.32
CA ASN A 80 7.68 5.49 -9.06
C ASN A 80 6.66 6.08 -8.04
N ALA A 81 5.47 5.49 -7.94
CA ALA A 81 4.43 5.97 -7.03
C ALA A 81 4.89 6.05 -5.56
N SER A 82 5.74 5.13 -5.10
CA SER A 82 6.23 5.11 -3.71
C SER A 82 7.04 6.34 -3.33
N ALA A 83 7.63 7.04 -4.32
CA ALA A 83 8.35 8.29 -4.11
C ALA A 83 7.52 9.51 -4.56
N SER A 84 6.83 9.42 -5.69
CA SER A 84 6.10 10.57 -6.25
C SER A 84 4.90 10.97 -5.41
N CYS A 85 4.23 10.04 -4.71
CA CYS A 85 3.14 10.36 -3.78
C CYS A 85 3.63 11.27 -2.63
N ILE A 86 4.88 11.10 -2.18
CA ILE A 86 5.49 11.92 -1.13
C ILE A 86 5.68 13.37 -1.61
N LEU A 87 6.19 13.52 -2.84
CA LEU A 87 6.35 14.85 -3.45
C LEU A 87 5.01 15.54 -3.67
N ARG A 88 3.97 14.80 -4.05
CA ARG A 88 2.64 15.35 -4.31
C ARG A 88 1.98 15.94 -3.08
N VAL A 89 2.24 15.41 -1.90
CA VAL A 89 1.77 16.01 -0.63
C VAL A 89 2.69 17.10 -0.10
N GLY A 90 3.76 17.45 -0.83
CA GLY A 90 4.72 18.50 -0.43
C GLY A 90 5.80 18.02 0.55
N ALA A 91 5.83 16.73 0.90
CA ALA A 91 6.87 16.14 1.74
C ALA A 91 8.11 15.78 0.91
N LYS A 92 9.23 15.52 1.61
CA LYS A 92 10.50 15.14 1.00
C LYS A 92 10.71 13.63 1.08
N PRO A 93 10.90 12.91 -0.05
CA PRO A 93 11.29 11.52 -0.02
C PRO A 93 12.76 11.39 0.43
N VAL A 94 12.99 10.45 1.34
CA VAL A 94 14.32 10.05 1.81
C VAL A 94 14.51 8.59 1.44
N PHE A 95 15.52 8.29 0.63
CA PHE A 95 15.73 6.93 0.17
C PHE A 95 16.64 6.17 1.14
N ALA A 96 16.11 5.06 1.66
CA ALA A 96 16.90 4.04 2.32
C ALA A 96 17.26 2.95 1.31
N ASP A 97 18.49 2.47 1.39
CA ASP A 97 19.01 1.43 0.51
C ASP A 97 18.28 0.09 0.71
N ILE A 98 18.51 -0.84 -0.17
CA ILE A 98 17.95 -2.18 -0.13
C ILE A 98 18.92 -3.17 0.53
N ASP A 99 18.37 -4.23 1.06
CA ASP A 99 19.10 -5.42 1.42
C ASP A 99 19.43 -6.22 0.14
N ILE A 100 20.67 -6.67 0.01
CA ILE A 100 21.16 -7.29 -1.24
C ILE A 100 20.50 -8.63 -1.53
N GLU A 101 20.10 -9.37 -0.51
CA GLU A 101 19.51 -10.70 -0.65
C GLU A 101 18.01 -10.62 -0.93
N THR A 102 17.29 -9.86 -0.12
CA THR A 102 15.83 -9.75 -0.21
C THR A 102 15.37 -8.73 -1.25
N GLN A 103 16.25 -7.80 -1.62
CA GLN A 103 15.95 -6.68 -2.50
C GLN A 103 14.88 -5.72 -1.96
N ASN A 104 14.45 -5.90 -0.73
CA ASN A 104 13.54 -5.02 -0.01
C ASN A 104 14.31 -3.94 0.76
N ILE A 105 13.60 -2.94 1.24
CA ILE A 105 14.18 -1.83 2.02
C ILE A 105 14.94 -2.35 3.25
N SER A 106 16.17 -1.87 3.46
CA SER A 106 17.05 -2.27 4.55
C SER A 106 16.65 -1.59 5.87
N VAL A 107 16.33 -2.39 6.90
CA VAL A 107 16.05 -1.89 8.25
C VAL A 107 17.21 -1.06 8.79
N LYS A 108 18.44 -1.55 8.60
CA LYS A 108 19.68 -0.88 9.05
C LYS A 108 19.85 0.49 8.38
N ASP A 109 19.47 0.62 7.12
CA ASP A 109 19.59 1.90 6.43
C ASP A 109 18.44 2.84 6.76
N ILE A 110 17.23 2.32 7.00
CA ILE A 110 16.11 3.11 7.59
C ILE A 110 16.57 3.80 8.86
N GLU A 111 17.16 3.07 9.82
CA GLU A 111 17.63 3.63 11.10
C GLU A 111 18.62 4.79 10.90
N LYS A 112 19.54 4.68 9.94
CA LYS A 112 20.51 5.74 9.61
C LYS A 112 19.89 6.98 8.99
N LYS A 113 18.74 6.82 8.29
CA LYS A 113 18.07 7.91 7.55
C LYS A 113 17.04 8.65 8.39
N ILE A 114 16.70 8.15 9.58
CA ILE A 114 15.73 8.82 10.45
C ILE A 114 16.31 10.17 10.93
N SER A 115 15.49 11.20 10.80
CA SER A 115 15.74 12.55 11.30
C SER A 115 14.55 13.03 12.16
N ASN A 116 14.67 14.21 12.76
CA ASN A 116 13.57 14.85 13.48
C ASN A 116 12.38 15.26 12.58
N LYS A 117 12.58 15.28 11.24
CA LYS A 117 11.56 15.57 10.24
C LYS A 117 10.88 14.30 9.70
N THR A 118 11.40 13.12 10.00
CA THR A 118 10.83 11.86 9.53
C THR A 118 9.49 11.59 10.20
N LYS A 119 8.42 11.48 9.39
CA LYS A 119 7.04 11.25 9.88
C LYS A 119 6.49 9.90 9.49
N ALA A 120 6.95 9.33 8.37
CA ALA A 120 6.51 8.00 7.93
C ALA A 120 7.63 7.21 7.26
N ILE A 121 7.39 5.90 7.20
CA ILE A 121 8.13 4.94 6.37
C ILE A 121 7.12 4.29 5.43
N ILE A 122 7.38 4.29 4.13
CA ILE A 122 6.67 3.48 3.14
C ILE A 122 7.57 2.30 2.80
N CYS A 123 7.19 1.10 3.23
CA CYS A 123 7.88 -0.13 2.85
C CYS A 123 7.10 -0.85 1.75
N VAL A 124 7.81 -1.30 0.73
CA VAL A 124 7.24 -1.99 -0.43
C VAL A 124 7.58 -3.46 -0.38
N HIS A 125 6.59 -4.33 -0.41
CA HIS A 125 6.79 -5.78 -0.49
C HIS A 125 7.04 -6.17 -1.95
N LEU A 126 8.28 -5.97 -2.39
CA LEU A 126 8.67 -6.06 -3.80
C LEU A 126 8.48 -7.48 -4.36
N GLY A 127 7.78 -7.58 -5.49
CA GLY A 127 7.53 -8.87 -6.16
C GLY A 127 6.80 -9.89 -5.29
N GLY A 128 6.08 -9.46 -4.26
CA GLY A 128 5.40 -10.33 -3.31
C GLY A 128 6.27 -10.84 -2.16
N THR A 129 7.54 -10.46 -2.11
CA THR A 129 8.44 -10.80 -1.00
C THR A 129 8.21 -9.83 0.16
N PRO A 130 7.77 -10.31 1.35
CA PRO A 130 7.57 -9.43 2.49
C PRO A 130 8.88 -8.79 2.97
N CYS A 131 8.82 -7.49 3.28
CA CYS A 131 9.88 -6.83 4.03
C CYS A 131 10.04 -7.44 5.43
N GLU A 132 11.16 -7.16 6.11
CA GLU A 132 11.34 -7.44 7.54
C GLU A 132 10.42 -6.55 8.40
N ILE A 133 9.12 -6.71 8.14
CA ILE A 133 8.07 -5.77 8.58
C ILE A 133 7.98 -5.64 10.10
N ILE A 134 8.27 -6.69 10.86
CA ILE A 134 8.28 -6.64 12.32
C ILE A 134 9.40 -5.73 12.81
N GLU A 135 10.58 -5.82 12.21
CA GLU A 135 11.72 -5.00 12.59
C GLU A 135 11.51 -3.54 12.17
N ILE A 136 11.01 -3.31 10.96
CA ILE A 136 10.62 -1.96 10.51
C ILE A 136 9.59 -1.35 11.46
N LYS A 137 8.57 -2.12 11.87
CA LYS A 137 7.56 -1.68 12.83
C LYS A 137 8.14 -1.31 14.19
N LYS A 138 9.13 -2.06 14.69
CA LYS A 138 9.84 -1.73 15.94
C LYS A 138 10.57 -0.40 15.82
N VAL A 139 11.30 -0.20 14.72
CA VAL A 139 12.01 1.05 14.42
C VAL A 139 11.04 2.22 14.35
N ALA A 140 9.95 2.08 13.59
CA ALA A 140 8.92 3.11 13.48
C ALA A 140 8.32 3.47 14.85
N LYS A 141 7.91 2.46 15.63
CA LYS A 141 7.34 2.66 16.97
C LYS A 141 8.30 3.35 17.94
N LYS A 142 9.57 2.94 17.95
CA LYS A 142 10.62 3.52 18.81
C LYS A 142 10.80 5.02 18.55
N ASN A 143 10.63 5.44 17.31
CA ASN A 143 10.85 6.83 16.88
C ASN A 143 9.56 7.64 16.72
N GLY A 144 8.39 7.08 17.04
CA GLY A 144 7.10 7.75 16.88
C GLY A 144 6.71 8.01 15.41
N ILE A 145 7.26 7.20 14.48
CA ILE A 145 7.09 7.33 13.03
C ILE A 145 5.94 6.42 12.58
N LYS A 146 5.14 6.90 11.63
CA LYS A 146 4.06 6.12 11.01
C LYS A 146 4.60 5.10 10.01
N LEU A 147 3.91 3.98 9.86
CA LEU A 147 4.29 2.93 8.93
C LEU A 147 3.18 2.72 7.89
N ILE A 148 3.55 2.73 6.63
CA ILE A 148 2.68 2.42 5.49
C ILE A 148 3.27 1.20 4.78
N GLU A 149 2.45 0.15 4.60
CA GLU A 149 2.80 -0.99 3.76
C GLU A 149 2.28 -0.77 2.34
N ASP A 150 3.17 -0.73 1.36
CA ASP A 150 2.80 -0.83 -0.06
C ASP A 150 2.80 -2.31 -0.45
N CYS A 151 1.60 -2.88 -0.49
CA CYS A 151 1.32 -4.27 -0.83
C CYS A 151 0.89 -4.43 -2.30
N SER A 152 1.13 -3.44 -3.16
CA SER A 152 0.68 -3.42 -4.55
C SER A 152 1.09 -4.66 -5.35
N GLN A 153 2.18 -5.31 -4.98
CA GLN A 153 2.71 -6.52 -5.63
C GLN A 153 2.60 -7.76 -4.74
N ALA A 154 1.87 -7.70 -3.62
CA ALA A 154 1.97 -8.71 -2.56
C ALA A 154 0.61 -9.27 -2.11
N HIS A 155 -0.35 -9.41 -3.05
CA HIS A 155 -1.65 -10.01 -2.77
C HIS A 155 -1.49 -11.43 -2.25
N GLY A 156 -2.05 -11.71 -1.08
CA GLY A 156 -1.97 -13.03 -0.45
C GLY A 156 -0.63 -13.37 0.20
N ALA A 157 0.39 -12.52 0.08
CA ALA A 157 1.68 -12.73 0.74
C ALA A 157 1.54 -12.67 2.27
N LYS A 158 2.34 -13.49 2.95
CA LYS A 158 2.32 -13.59 4.42
C LYS A 158 3.72 -13.46 4.99
N TYR A 159 3.81 -12.74 6.11
CA TYR A 159 4.96 -12.72 6.98
C TYR A 159 4.61 -13.40 8.30
N LYS A 160 5.32 -14.50 8.65
CA LYS A 160 5.04 -15.30 9.86
C LYS A 160 3.54 -15.64 10.02
N ASN A 161 2.93 -16.19 8.96
CA ASN A 161 1.54 -16.63 8.89
C ASN A 161 0.46 -15.53 8.97
N LYS A 162 0.83 -14.24 9.01
CA LYS A 162 -0.11 -13.11 8.89
C LYS A 162 0.03 -12.45 7.54
N TYR A 163 -1.07 -12.07 6.94
CA TYR A 163 -1.05 -11.32 5.70
C TYR A 163 -0.27 -10.00 5.85
N VAL A 164 0.57 -9.68 4.87
CA VAL A 164 1.12 -8.33 4.74
C VAL A 164 -0.03 -7.32 4.63
N GLY A 165 0.22 -6.09 5.03
CA GLY A 165 -0.84 -5.08 5.13
C GLY A 165 -1.60 -5.10 6.46
N THR A 166 -1.21 -5.97 7.41
CA THR A 166 -1.79 -6.01 8.77
C THR A 166 -0.82 -5.54 9.85
N PHE A 167 0.37 -5.10 9.48
CA PHE A 167 1.42 -4.74 10.44
C PHE A 167 1.57 -3.24 10.65
N SER A 168 1.08 -2.43 9.72
CA SER A 168 1.25 -0.98 9.64
C SER A 168 0.03 -0.18 10.13
N ASP A 169 0.15 1.15 10.13
CA ASP A 169 -0.97 2.06 10.37
C ASP A 169 -1.94 2.06 9.18
N ILE A 170 -1.40 2.05 7.95
CA ILE A 170 -2.17 1.98 6.70
C ILE A 170 -1.46 1.04 5.73
N ALA A 171 -2.22 0.31 4.94
CA ALA A 171 -1.70 -0.53 3.87
C ALA A 171 -2.42 -0.24 2.55
N VAL A 172 -1.67 -0.35 1.45
CA VAL A 172 -2.15 -0.04 0.10
C VAL A 172 -1.95 -1.25 -0.81
N TRP A 173 -2.96 -1.54 -1.63
CA TRP A 173 -2.90 -2.59 -2.67
C TRP A 173 -3.24 -1.99 -4.03
N SER A 174 -2.71 -2.61 -5.09
CA SER A 174 -3.06 -2.27 -6.48
C SER A 174 -3.76 -3.44 -7.15
N PHE A 175 -4.83 -3.17 -7.85
CA PHE A 175 -5.52 -4.15 -8.70
C PHE A 175 -5.27 -3.84 -10.18
N CYS A 176 -4.18 -3.12 -10.48
CA CYS A 176 -3.72 -2.90 -11.85
C CYS A 176 -3.10 -4.18 -12.41
N ASN A 177 -3.39 -4.47 -13.69
CA ASN A 177 -2.81 -5.57 -14.45
C ASN A 177 -1.51 -5.15 -15.13
#